data_62cfaa5d3a7e1b4eb43134cff68309f8
#
_entry.id   62cfaa5d3a7e1b4eb43134cff68309f8
#
_cell.length_a   1.000
_cell.length_b   1.000
_cell.length_c   1.000
_cell.angle_alpha   90.00
_cell.angle_beta   90.00
_cell.angle_gamma   90.00
#
_symmetry.space_group_name_H-M   'P 1'
#
loop_
_entity.id
_entity.type
_entity.pdbx_description
1 polymer ?
#
loop_
_entity_poly.entity_id
_entity_poly.type
_entity_poly.pdbx_seq_one_letter_code
_entity_poly.pdbx_strand_id
1 'polypeptide(L)'
;MLHADHTRLCRIADKLVAVRALPVLPDAFGVEAHGYELGPPLPEAVVTEFEERHEVTLPAEYRLFVTELGDGGAGPGYGLSRLDISCCARHRSGHLAQSSPYLPGPRYVDDWEERYEDPPGPDRAFLRGTLEIAGHGCSLVTQLTVAGSARGRVFNLDHEGPLGPYVVEDADFLAWYERWLDEAVAGYDVGWFGERLPLEEAELVAVLTDDPSSERRARAGKSLLQSPVVSESGWTALTDAVITDAHPTVRAVLWDLLRWQRHRHGRPLADAEVIADAIARHARSYAPPDLGALGILRRLTFADLLPELMCHDLERRRRAAYRLAWKPGEFRGEDLQQDVLVDVAGGLLNDDDPVLRSHGVIVVRQFSLTRLHSVLRRLQKTETGPWVRHHIDWCFDESPTCVWGDPPTLMIQGFSEDPPF
;
A
#
# COMPACT_ATOMS: atom_id res chain seq x y z
N MET A 1 -8.34 -28.55 15.54
CA MET A 1 -8.30 -27.10 15.31
C MET A 1 -8.05 -26.39 16.64
N LEU A 2 -8.98 -26.27 17.56
CA LEU A 2 -8.83 -25.53 18.85
C LEU A 2 -7.55 -25.85 19.64
N HIS A 3 -7.13 -27.12 19.73
CA HIS A 3 -5.92 -27.48 20.46
C HIS A 3 -4.63 -26.98 19.79
N ALA A 4 -4.58 -26.96 18.46
CA ALA A 4 -3.44 -26.44 17.71
C ALA A 4 -3.33 -24.90 17.86
N ASP A 5 -4.45 -24.19 17.87
CA ASP A 5 -4.49 -22.74 18.02
C ASP A 5 -4.07 -22.29 19.41
N HIS A 6 -4.47 -22.99 20.47
CA HIS A 6 -3.98 -22.74 21.82
C HIS A 6 -2.46 -22.99 21.95
N THR A 7 -1.94 -24.03 21.28
CA THR A 7 -0.48 -24.27 21.26
C THR A 7 0.27 -23.11 20.59
N ARG A 8 -0.27 -22.56 19.49
CA ARG A 8 0.29 -21.37 18.82
C ARG A 8 0.20 -20.15 19.72
N LEU A 9 -0.93 -19.94 20.38
CA LEU A 9 -1.13 -18.83 21.29
C LEU A 9 -0.11 -18.85 22.45
N CYS A 10 0.13 -20.03 23.06
CA CYS A 10 1.17 -20.19 24.08
C CYS A 10 2.57 -19.83 23.55
N ARG A 11 2.92 -20.27 22.34
CA ARG A 11 4.22 -19.88 21.72
C ARG A 11 4.34 -18.38 21.51
N ILE A 12 3.27 -17.73 21.05
CA ILE A 12 3.23 -16.27 20.87
C ILE A 12 3.42 -15.58 22.23
N ALA A 13 2.74 -16.03 23.29
CA ALA A 13 2.91 -15.51 24.64
C ALA A 13 4.37 -15.62 25.13
N ASP A 14 4.98 -16.80 24.95
CA ASP A 14 6.38 -17.04 25.33
C ASP A 14 7.33 -16.12 24.55
N LYS A 15 7.11 -15.93 23.25
CA LYS A 15 7.89 -15.03 22.39
C LYS A 15 7.75 -13.56 22.82
N LEU A 16 6.55 -13.09 23.17
CA LEU A 16 6.32 -11.75 23.70
C LEU A 16 7.05 -11.51 25.02
N VAL A 17 7.09 -12.50 25.90
CA VAL A 17 7.87 -12.44 27.14
C VAL A 17 9.36 -12.39 26.82
N ALA A 18 9.83 -13.23 25.91
CA ALA A 18 11.23 -13.31 25.52
C ALA A 18 11.74 -12.00 24.87
N VAL A 19 10.97 -11.40 23.96
CA VAL A 19 11.39 -10.16 23.29
C VAL A 19 11.52 -9.00 24.28
N ARG A 20 10.58 -8.87 25.23
CA ARG A 20 10.63 -7.84 26.26
C ARG A 20 11.78 -8.04 27.28
N ALA A 21 12.28 -9.24 27.40
CA ALA A 21 13.44 -9.54 28.24
C ALA A 21 14.79 -9.24 27.55
N LEU A 22 14.81 -8.88 26.28
CA LEU A 22 16.03 -8.48 25.59
C LEU A 22 16.63 -7.21 26.17
N PRO A 23 17.97 -7.10 26.26
CA PRO A 23 18.64 -5.88 26.75
C PRO A 23 18.32 -4.62 25.93
N VAL A 24 18.06 -4.81 24.64
CA VAL A 24 17.61 -3.79 23.71
C VAL A 24 16.46 -4.40 22.91
N LEU A 25 15.33 -3.71 22.89
CA LEU A 25 14.20 -4.13 22.07
C LEU A 25 14.56 -4.07 20.59
N PRO A 26 14.02 -5.00 19.76
CA PRO A 26 14.18 -4.90 18.32
C PRO A 26 13.69 -3.54 17.81
N ASP A 27 14.56 -2.86 17.04
CA ASP A 27 14.25 -1.58 16.44
C ASP A 27 13.35 -1.80 15.23
N ALA A 28 12.09 -1.37 15.35
CA ALA A 28 11.11 -1.43 14.28
C ALA A 28 10.26 -0.16 14.31
N PHE A 29 9.82 0.30 13.14
CA PHE A 29 8.97 1.47 13.04
C PHE A 29 7.73 1.34 13.95
N GLY A 30 7.49 2.36 14.77
CA GLY A 30 6.34 2.46 15.67
C GLY A 30 6.45 1.67 16.97
N VAL A 31 7.52 0.92 17.19
CA VAL A 31 7.71 0.08 18.40
C VAL A 31 7.64 0.90 19.69
N GLU A 32 7.99 2.17 19.67
CA GLU A 32 7.90 3.09 20.81
C GLU A 32 6.46 3.30 21.29
N ALA A 33 5.46 3.05 20.43
CA ALA A 33 4.05 3.17 20.79
C ALA A 33 3.55 2.01 21.67
N HIS A 34 4.20 0.84 21.60
CA HIS A 34 3.70 -0.36 22.30
C HIS A 34 4.76 -1.15 23.07
N GLY A 35 6.07 -0.95 22.82
CA GLY A 35 7.17 -1.62 23.56
C GLY A 35 7.03 -3.15 23.62
N TYR A 36 6.41 -3.79 22.63
CA TYR A 36 6.03 -5.22 22.64
C TYR A 36 5.09 -5.61 23.79
N GLU A 37 4.31 -4.66 24.31
CA GLU A 37 3.29 -4.94 25.33
C GLU A 37 1.90 -4.99 24.71
N LEU A 38 1.12 -6.03 25.07
CA LEU A 38 -0.31 -6.12 24.74
C LEU A 38 -1.15 -5.44 25.80
N GLY A 39 -2.30 -4.92 25.40
CA GLY A 39 -3.37 -4.58 26.31
C GLY A 39 -3.94 -5.83 27.00
N PRO A 40 -4.75 -5.69 28.06
CA PRO A 40 -5.35 -6.82 28.76
C PRO A 40 -6.32 -7.57 27.83
N PRO A 41 -6.47 -8.90 28.04
CA PRO A 41 -7.47 -9.70 27.33
C PRO A 41 -8.90 -9.16 27.57
N LEU A 42 -9.73 -9.26 26.56
CA LEU A 42 -11.14 -8.90 26.66
C LEU A 42 -11.95 -9.99 27.33
N PRO A 43 -12.88 -9.64 28.24
CA PRO A 43 -13.88 -10.59 28.74
C PRO A 43 -14.71 -11.15 27.56
N GLU A 44 -15.02 -12.43 27.61
CA GLU A 44 -15.84 -13.13 26.64
C GLU A 44 -17.15 -12.39 26.33
N ALA A 45 -17.80 -11.83 27.36
CA ALA A 45 -19.03 -11.07 27.22
C ALA A 45 -18.87 -9.81 26.32
N VAL A 46 -17.71 -9.16 26.37
CA VAL A 46 -17.42 -7.96 25.55
C VAL A 46 -17.29 -8.34 24.08
N VAL A 47 -16.59 -9.44 23.79
CA VAL A 47 -16.45 -9.94 22.42
C VAL A 47 -17.80 -10.41 21.88
N THR A 48 -18.59 -11.10 22.68
CA THR A 48 -19.95 -11.54 22.30
C THR A 48 -20.85 -10.32 22.01
N GLU A 49 -20.82 -9.29 22.86
CA GLU A 49 -21.58 -8.06 22.63
C GLU A 49 -21.15 -7.36 21.31
N PHE A 50 -19.86 -7.37 21.02
CA PHE A 50 -19.32 -6.85 19.75
C PHE A 50 -19.88 -7.64 18.55
N GLU A 51 -19.82 -8.98 18.62
CA GLU A 51 -20.31 -9.87 17.57
C GLU A 51 -21.81 -9.70 17.32
N GLU A 52 -22.60 -9.60 18.38
CA GLU A 52 -24.05 -9.36 18.31
C GLU A 52 -24.37 -7.97 17.73
N ARG A 53 -23.69 -6.92 18.19
CA ARG A 53 -23.86 -5.53 17.70
C ARG A 53 -23.59 -5.39 16.22
N HIS A 54 -22.59 -6.09 15.71
CA HIS A 54 -22.15 -6.00 14.33
C HIS A 54 -22.65 -7.12 13.43
N GLU A 55 -23.46 -8.04 13.97
CA GLU A 55 -24.03 -9.19 13.27
C GLU A 55 -22.95 -10.04 12.58
N VAL A 56 -21.82 -10.24 13.25
CA VAL A 56 -20.65 -10.96 12.73
C VAL A 56 -20.13 -11.95 13.75
N THR A 57 -19.50 -13.02 13.30
CA THR A 57 -18.69 -13.90 14.14
C THR A 57 -17.23 -13.65 13.78
N LEU A 58 -16.39 -13.27 14.74
CA LEU A 58 -14.97 -13.05 14.49
C LEU A 58 -14.26 -14.34 14.06
N PRO A 59 -13.21 -14.29 13.22
CA PRO A 59 -12.35 -15.44 12.97
C PRO A 59 -11.84 -16.04 14.26
N ALA A 60 -11.86 -17.37 14.37
CA ALA A 60 -11.60 -18.08 15.60
C ALA A 60 -10.22 -17.76 16.19
N GLU A 61 -9.20 -17.64 15.34
CA GLU A 61 -7.83 -17.34 15.71
C GLU A 61 -7.69 -15.92 16.31
N TYR A 62 -8.36 -14.94 15.72
CA TYR A 62 -8.37 -13.57 16.23
C TYR A 62 -9.18 -13.46 17.52
N ARG A 63 -10.34 -14.10 17.54
CA ARG A 63 -11.19 -14.14 18.72
C ARG A 63 -10.46 -14.74 19.92
N LEU A 64 -9.78 -15.87 19.72
CA LEU A 64 -8.96 -16.54 20.73
C LEU A 64 -7.84 -15.62 21.24
N PHE A 65 -7.17 -14.91 20.33
CA PHE A 65 -6.11 -13.98 20.67
C PHE A 65 -6.61 -12.85 21.59
N VAL A 66 -7.70 -12.17 21.22
CA VAL A 66 -8.19 -11.03 22.00
C VAL A 66 -8.80 -11.42 23.34
N THR A 67 -9.30 -12.66 23.49
CA THR A 67 -9.89 -13.14 24.73
C THR A 67 -8.89 -13.78 25.69
N GLU A 68 -7.79 -14.36 25.20
CA GLU A 68 -6.85 -15.09 26.05
C GLU A 68 -5.48 -14.44 26.17
N LEU A 69 -5.04 -13.67 25.15
CA LEU A 69 -3.70 -13.09 25.16
C LEU A 69 -3.71 -11.58 25.40
N GLY A 70 -4.47 -10.82 24.59
CA GLY A 70 -4.55 -9.38 24.78
C GLY A 70 -5.27 -8.65 23.64
N ASP A 71 -5.75 -7.45 23.94
CA ASP A 71 -6.47 -6.58 23.02
C ASP A 71 -5.71 -5.27 22.79
N GLY A 72 -5.23 -5.06 21.58
CA GLY A 72 -4.41 -3.91 21.22
C GLY A 72 -2.97 -3.96 21.73
N GLY A 73 -2.16 -3.02 21.35
CA GLY A 73 -0.74 -2.94 21.74
C GLY A 73 0.19 -3.64 20.77
N ALA A 74 1.09 -4.48 21.25
CA ALA A 74 2.15 -5.10 20.45
C ALA A 74 1.67 -5.61 19.08
N GLY A 75 2.31 -5.12 18.01
CA GLY A 75 1.96 -5.46 16.63
C GLY A 75 2.79 -4.66 15.62
N PRO A 76 2.67 -4.93 14.32
CA PRO A 76 3.36 -4.16 13.29
C PRO A 76 3.00 -2.67 13.32
N GLY A 77 3.93 -1.83 12.91
CA GLY A 77 3.75 -0.39 12.90
C GLY A 77 3.49 0.18 14.30
N TYR A 78 2.44 0.96 14.47
CA TYR A 78 2.03 1.50 15.78
C TYR A 78 1.30 0.46 16.66
N GLY A 79 1.26 -0.81 16.23
CA GLY A 79 0.71 -1.92 16.96
C GLY A 79 -0.72 -2.28 16.59
N LEU A 80 -1.25 -3.30 17.31
CA LEU A 80 -2.62 -3.74 17.14
C LEU A 80 -3.61 -2.68 17.66
N SER A 81 -4.65 -2.48 16.90
CA SER A 81 -5.80 -1.68 17.31
C SER A 81 -6.65 -2.45 18.33
N ARG A 82 -7.24 -1.74 19.28
CA ARG A 82 -8.23 -2.34 20.18
C ARG A 82 -9.53 -2.63 19.44
N LEU A 83 -10.19 -3.73 19.82
CA LEU A 83 -11.40 -4.19 19.15
C LEU A 83 -12.53 -3.14 19.16
N ASP A 84 -12.70 -2.41 20.27
CA ASP A 84 -13.71 -1.36 20.41
C ASP A 84 -13.40 -0.09 19.59
N ILE A 85 -12.12 0.26 19.45
CA ILE A 85 -11.68 1.47 18.73
C ILE A 85 -11.68 1.21 17.21
N SER A 86 -11.20 0.05 16.76
CA SER A 86 -11.09 -0.29 15.35
C SER A 86 -12.45 -0.28 14.62
N CYS A 87 -13.54 -0.45 15.36
CA CYS A 87 -14.87 -0.53 14.76
C CYS A 87 -15.65 0.80 14.72
N CYS A 88 -15.45 1.67 15.72
CA CYS A 88 -16.36 2.80 15.93
C CYS A 88 -16.11 3.99 14.99
N ALA A 89 -14.89 4.18 14.48
CA ALA A 89 -14.54 5.38 13.74
C ALA A 89 -14.78 5.30 12.22
N ARG A 90 -14.80 4.10 11.64
CA ARG A 90 -14.75 3.90 10.18
C ARG A 90 -15.84 3.00 9.59
N HIS A 91 -16.69 2.37 10.40
CA HIS A 91 -17.71 1.43 9.92
C HIS A 91 -19.12 1.80 10.41
N ARG A 92 -20.08 1.83 9.49
CA ARG A 92 -21.50 1.90 9.84
C ARG A 92 -21.98 0.55 10.38
N SER A 93 -23.08 0.58 11.13
CA SER A 93 -23.77 -0.64 11.56
C SER A 93 -24.04 -1.57 10.37
N GLY A 94 -23.77 -2.86 10.53
CA GLY A 94 -23.97 -3.88 9.49
C GLY A 94 -22.86 -3.97 8.43
N HIS A 95 -21.85 -3.11 8.46
CA HIS A 95 -20.77 -3.13 7.47
C HIS A 95 -19.90 -4.38 7.58
N LEU A 96 -19.60 -4.83 8.80
CA LEU A 96 -18.81 -6.03 9.06
C LEU A 96 -19.52 -7.32 8.65
N ALA A 97 -20.86 -7.35 8.68
CA ALA A 97 -21.65 -8.50 8.27
C ALA A 97 -21.73 -8.68 6.74
N GLN A 98 -21.41 -7.65 5.97
CA GLN A 98 -21.40 -7.73 4.51
C GLN A 98 -20.25 -8.61 4.03
N SER A 99 -20.48 -9.34 2.93
CA SER A 99 -19.42 -10.14 2.32
C SER A 99 -18.29 -9.25 1.80
N SER A 100 -17.06 -9.56 2.24
CA SER A 100 -15.87 -8.92 1.71
C SER A 100 -15.68 -9.25 0.21
N PRO A 101 -15.24 -8.29 -0.61
CA PRO A 101 -14.95 -8.51 -2.03
C PRO A 101 -13.69 -9.35 -2.26
N TYR A 102 -12.85 -9.54 -1.23
CA TYR A 102 -11.57 -10.21 -1.39
C TYR A 102 -11.70 -11.71 -1.56
N LEU A 103 -10.79 -12.28 -2.36
CA LEU A 103 -10.64 -13.72 -2.52
C LEU A 103 -9.50 -14.24 -1.64
N PRO A 104 -9.59 -15.49 -1.15
CA PRO A 104 -8.50 -16.10 -0.41
C PRO A 104 -7.27 -16.30 -1.30
N GLY A 105 -6.10 -16.11 -0.74
CA GLY A 105 -4.83 -16.30 -1.39
C GLY A 105 -4.02 -15.00 -1.51
N PRO A 106 -2.67 -15.12 -1.44
CA PRO A 106 -1.79 -13.98 -1.50
C PRO A 106 -1.81 -13.37 -2.89
N ARG A 107 -2.15 -12.10 -2.96
CA ARG A 107 -2.18 -11.34 -4.21
C ARG A 107 -2.43 -9.86 -3.95
N TYR A 108 -2.04 -9.02 -4.90
CA TYR A 108 -2.63 -7.71 -5.05
C TYR A 108 -4.05 -7.83 -5.64
N VAL A 109 -4.91 -6.91 -5.28
CA VAL A 109 -6.25 -6.81 -5.86
C VAL A 109 -6.17 -5.87 -7.05
N ASP A 110 -6.41 -6.41 -8.24
CA ASP A 110 -6.18 -5.69 -9.51
C ASP A 110 -7.17 -4.54 -9.74
N ASP A 111 -8.43 -4.69 -9.32
CA ASP A 111 -9.49 -3.72 -9.56
C ASP A 111 -9.58 -2.66 -8.45
N TRP A 112 -8.45 -2.00 -8.19
CA TRP A 112 -8.40 -0.94 -7.17
C TRP A 112 -9.20 0.32 -7.55
N GLU A 113 -9.64 0.40 -8.78
CA GLU A 113 -10.43 1.52 -9.30
C GLU A 113 -11.84 1.61 -8.69
N GLU A 114 -12.39 0.54 -8.12
CA GLU A 114 -13.67 0.57 -7.39
C GLU A 114 -13.74 1.69 -6.36
N ARG A 115 -12.61 2.08 -5.77
CA ARG A 115 -12.56 3.17 -4.81
C ARG A 115 -12.97 4.53 -5.39
N TYR A 116 -12.87 4.72 -6.71
CA TYR A 116 -13.29 5.96 -7.38
C TYR A 116 -14.78 6.00 -7.69
N GLU A 117 -15.43 4.86 -7.67
CA GLU A 117 -16.88 4.75 -7.82
C GLU A 117 -17.60 4.88 -6.47
N ASP A 118 -16.92 4.54 -5.38
CA ASP A 118 -17.45 4.65 -4.03
C ASP A 118 -17.44 6.12 -3.54
N PRO A 119 -18.48 6.58 -2.83
CA PRO A 119 -18.46 7.89 -2.21
C PRO A 119 -17.33 7.98 -1.16
N PRO A 120 -16.71 9.16 -0.98
CA PRO A 120 -15.73 9.35 0.08
C PRO A 120 -16.38 9.09 1.45
N GLY A 121 -15.70 8.32 2.30
CA GLY A 121 -16.19 8.03 3.64
C GLY A 121 -16.06 6.55 4.05
N PRO A 122 -16.67 6.19 5.19
CA PRO A 122 -16.52 4.86 5.78
C PRO A 122 -17.27 3.73 5.05
N ASP A 123 -18.15 4.05 4.11
CA ASP A 123 -19.01 3.06 3.42
C ASP A 123 -18.38 2.47 2.15
N ARG A 124 -17.08 2.55 2.02
CA ARG A 124 -16.39 2.06 0.83
C ARG A 124 -16.57 0.55 0.66
N ALA A 125 -16.89 0.10 -0.57
CA ALA A 125 -17.15 -1.30 -0.89
C ALA A 125 -15.97 -2.21 -0.50
N PHE A 126 -14.74 -1.74 -0.65
CA PHE A 126 -13.53 -2.49 -0.32
C PHE A 126 -13.28 -2.68 1.20
N LEU A 127 -14.00 -1.96 2.07
CA LEU A 127 -13.95 -2.16 3.52
C LEU A 127 -15.04 -3.11 4.04
N ARG A 128 -15.97 -3.55 3.19
CA ARG A 128 -17.05 -4.47 3.60
C ARG A 128 -16.49 -5.77 4.15
N GLY A 129 -17.04 -6.23 5.26
CA GLY A 129 -16.63 -7.47 5.88
C GLY A 129 -15.18 -7.50 6.36
N THR A 130 -14.58 -6.32 6.65
CA THR A 130 -13.20 -6.21 7.11
C THR A 130 -13.10 -5.39 8.40
N LEU A 131 -12.15 -5.74 9.24
CA LEU A 131 -11.86 -5.09 10.51
C LEU A 131 -10.41 -4.59 10.48
N GLU A 132 -10.20 -3.30 10.74
CA GLU A 132 -8.86 -2.74 10.88
C GLU A 132 -8.21 -3.24 12.17
N ILE A 133 -7.08 -3.92 12.04
CA ILE A 133 -6.39 -4.58 13.17
C ILE A 133 -5.03 -3.97 13.52
N ALA A 134 -4.40 -3.21 12.61
CA ALA A 134 -3.15 -2.52 12.90
C ALA A 134 -2.99 -1.27 12.04
N GLY A 135 -2.35 -0.23 12.59
CA GLY A 135 -2.00 1.01 11.91
C GLY A 135 -0.50 1.11 11.68
N HIS A 136 -0.10 1.46 10.44
CA HIS A 136 1.30 1.67 10.09
C HIS A 136 1.65 3.15 9.91
N GLY A 137 0.72 4.03 10.23
CA GLY A 137 0.86 5.47 10.05
C GLY A 137 0.34 5.97 8.69
N CYS A 138 0.09 7.28 8.60
CA CYS A 138 -0.54 7.91 7.45
C CYS A 138 -1.82 7.15 7.03
N SER A 139 -1.88 6.70 5.79
CA SER A 139 -3.01 5.96 5.22
C SER A 139 -2.86 4.43 5.27
N LEU A 140 -1.72 3.94 5.78
CA LEU A 140 -1.36 2.52 5.74
C LEU A 140 -1.93 1.76 6.94
N VAL A 141 -2.73 0.73 6.67
CA VAL A 141 -3.38 -0.10 7.70
C VAL A 141 -3.34 -1.59 7.34
N THR A 142 -3.46 -2.42 8.36
CA THR A 142 -3.72 -3.85 8.18
C THR A 142 -5.16 -4.17 8.55
N GLN A 143 -5.82 -4.93 7.71
CA GLN A 143 -7.21 -5.34 7.83
C GLN A 143 -7.31 -6.87 8.01
N LEU A 144 -8.29 -7.30 8.78
CA LEU A 144 -8.71 -8.70 8.92
C LEU A 144 -10.06 -8.90 8.24
N THR A 145 -10.16 -9.83 7.31
CA THR A 145 -11.45 -10.19 6.73
C THR A 145 -12.29 -11.00 7.73
N VAL A 146 -13.46 -10.47 8.09
CA VAL A 146 -14.36 -11.10 9.07
C VAL A 146 -15.58 -11.78 8.43
N ALA A 147 -15.91 -11.41 7.18
CA ALA A 147 -17.01 -12.00 6.41
C ALA A 147 -16.62 -12.23 4.95
N GLY A 148 -17.23 -13.20 4.28
CA GLY A 148 -16.97 -13.56 2.88
C GLY A 148 -15.99 -14.72 2.71
N SER A 149 -15.57 -14.98 1.46
CA SER A 149 -14.74 -16.14 1.10
C SER A 149 -13.32 -16.09 1.66
N ALA A 150 -12.80 -14.89 1.89
CA ALA A 150 -11.46 -14.66 2.47
C ALA A 150 -11.48 -14.52 4.01
N ARG A 151 -12.57 -14.89 4.68
CA ARG A 151 -12.69 -14.77 6.14
C ARG A 151 -11.50 -15.39 6.86
N GLY A 152 -10.90 -14.65 7.80
CA GLY A 152 -9.69 -15.02 8.54
C GLY A 152 -8.39 -14.60 7.86
N ARG A 153 -8.43 -14.12 6.61
CA ARG A 153 -7.24 -13.61 5.92
C ARG A 153 -6.93 -12.19 6.35
N VAL A 154 -5.64 -11.89 6.38
CA VAL A 154 -5.10 -10.57 6.68
C VAL A 154 -4.67 -9.92 5.36
N PHE A 155 -4.83 -8.63 5.24
CA PHE A 155 -4.36 -7.87 4.09
C PHE A 155 -3.92 -6.46 4.48
N ASN A 156 -2.96 -5.93 3.75
CA ASN A 156 -2.52 -4.55 3.88
C ASN A 156 -3.32 -3.66 2.93
N LEU A 157 -3.60 -2.44 3.36
CA LEU A 157 -4.36 -1.46 2.62
C LEU A 157 -3.75 -0.07 2.77
N ASP A 158 -3.56 0.60 1.66
CA ASP A 158 -3.28 2.03 1.62
C ASP A 158 -4.56 2.79 1.28
N HIS A 159 -5.14 3.49 2.25
CA HIS A 159 -6.41 4.21 2.06
C HIS A 159 -6.32 5.37 1.06
N GLU A 160 -5.14 5.92 0.84
CA GLU A 160 -4.92 7.13 0.03
C GLU A 160 -3.92 6.89 -1.10
N GLY A 161 -3.15 5.84 -1.00
CA GLY A 161 -2.09 5.51 -1.94
C GLY A 161 -2.57 4.80 -3.20
N PRO A 162 -1.66 4.61 -4.14
CA PRO A 162 -1.94 3.95 -5.41
C PRO A 162 -1.92 2.43 -5.32
N LEU A 163 -1.42 1.89 -4.18
CA LEU A 163 -1.29 0.45 -4.02
C LEU A 163 -2.64 -0.13 -3.60
N GLY A 164 -3.13 -1.05 -4.39
CA GLY A 164 -4.30 -1.82 -4.05
C GLY A 164 -4.09 -2.70 -2.82
N PRO A 165 -5.17 -3.25 -2.26
CA PRO A 165 -5.07 -4.17 -1.15
C PRO A 165 -4.20 -5.38 -1.48
N TYR A 166 -3.33 -5.75 -0.56
CA TYR A 166 -2.48 -6.93 -0.69
C TYR A 166 -2.84 -7.97 0.37
N VAL A 167 -3.37 -9.11 -0.06
CA VAL A 167 -3.65 -10.26 0.81
C VAL A 167 -2.33 -10.97 1.11
N VAL A 168 -1.95 -11.05 2.39
CA VAL A 168 -0.66 -11.60 2.81
C VAL A 168 -0.57 -13.12 2.61
N GLU A 169 0.65 -13.64 2.62
CA GLU A 169 0.92 -15.08 2.45
C GLU A 169 0.38 -15.93 3.61
N ASP A 170 0.33 -15.37 4.82
CA ASP A 170 -0.05 -16.08 6.03
C ASP A 170 -1.49 -16.60 5.96
N ALA A 171 -1.69 -17.82 6.46
CA ALA A 171 -2.96 -18.50 6.35
C ALA A 171 -4.09 -17.87 7.20
N ASP A 172 -3.73 -17.29 8.34
CA ASP A 172 -4.64 -16.73 9.33
C ASP A 172 -3.94 -15.67 10.19
N PHE A 173 -4.70 -15.04 11.09
CA PHE A 173 -4.22 -13.99 11.98
C PHE A 173 -3.09 -14.46 12.90
N LEU A 174 -3.16 -15.65 13.50
CA LEU A 174 -2.11 -16.14 14.40
C LEU A 174 -0.81 -16.44 13.65
N ALA A 175 -0.88 -16.96 12.41
CA ALA A 175 0.29 -17.16 11.57
C ALA A 175 0.97 -15.83 11.22
N TRP A 176 0.19 -14.84 10.82
CA TRP A 176 0.65 -13.49 10.52
C TRP A 176 1.31 -12.83 11.73
N TYR A 177 0.69 -12.90 12.90
CA TYR A 177 1.19 -12.28 14.13
C TYR A 177 2.47 -12.98 14.64
N GLU A 178 2.48 -14.31 14.63
CA GLU A 178 3.64 -15.09 15.06
C GLU A 178 4.85 -14.81 14.15
N ARG A 179 4.64 -14.74 12.83
CA ARG A 179 5.70 -14.40 11.86
C ARG A 179 6.24 -12.99 12.07
N TRP A 180 5.35 -12.00 12.28
CA TRP A 180 5.79 -10.65 12.60
C TRP A 180 6.75 -10.62 13.79
N LEU A 181 6.40 -11.31 14.85
CA LEU A 181 7.21 -11.35 16.06
C LEU A 181 8.56 -12.03 15.82
N ASP A 182 8.57 -13.15 15.09
CA ASP A 182 9.78 -13.86 14.73
C ASP A 182 10.71 -13.00 13.85
N GLU A 183 10.16 -12.33 12.84
CA GLU A 183 10.93 -11.48 11.94
C GLU A 183 11.47 -10.23 12.64
N ALA A 184 10.67 -9.58 13.49
CA ALA A 184 11.12 -8.44 14.28
C ALA A 184 12.29 -8.82 15.20
N VAL A 185 12.19 -9.94 15.94
CA VAL A 185 13.26 -10.44 16.82
C VAL A 185 14.51 -10.84 16.03
N ALA A 186 14.34 -11.40 14.84
CA ALA A 186 15.46 -11.76 13.97
C ALA A 186 16.11 -10.54 13.26
N GLY A 187 15.55 -9.35 13.43
CA GLY A 187 16.11 -8.11 12.87
C GLY A 187 15.79 -7.87 11.40
N TYR A 188 14.73 -8.50 10.88
CA TYR A 188 14.19 -8.17 9.57
C TYR A 188 13.61 -6.75 9.57
N ASP A 189 13.56 -6.15 8.39
CA ASP A 189 12.75 -4.94 8.19
C ASP A 189 11.27 -5.33 8.15
N VAL A 190 10.56 -5.02 9.23
CA VAL A 190 9.14 -5.30 9.37
C VAL A 190 8.26 -4.08 9.10
N GLY A 191 8.82 -3.01 8.56
CA GLY A 191 8.06 -1.88 8.04
C GLY A 191 7.08 -2.34 6.96
N TRP A 192 5.82 -1.89 7.02
CA TRP A 192 4.75 -2.37 6.14
C TRP A 192 4.68 -3.90 6.10
N PHE A 193 4.65 -4.49 7.29
CA PHE A 193 4.74 -5.93 7.48
C PHE A 193 3.65 -6.70 6.70
N GLY A 194 4.05 -7.85 6.14
CA GLY A 194 3.17 -8.78 5.42
C GLY A 194 3.48 -8.90 3.94
N GLU A 195 4.14 -7.91 3.31
CA GLU A 195 4.51 -8.00 1.90
C GLU A 195 5.72 -8.89 1.63
N ARG A 196 6.59 -9.10 2.62
CA ARG A 196 7.72 -10.01 2.50
C ARG A 196 7.23 -11.44 2.23
N LEU A 197 7.87 -12.12 1.27
CA LEU A 197 7.68 -13.55 1.07
C LEU A 197 8.31 -14.32 2.25
N PRO A 198 7.58 -15.21 2.93
CA PRO A 198 8.09 -15.99 4.06
C PRO A 198 8.95 -17.17 3.59
N LEU A 199 10.00 -16.88 2.84
CA LEU A 199 10.91 -17.83 2.23
C LEU A 199 12.34 -17.60 2.72
N GLU A 200 13.15 -18.66 2.73
CA GLU A 200 14.57 -18.57 2.99
C GLU A 200 15.33 -17.94 1.81
N GLU A 201 16.54 -17.43 2.06
CA GLU A 201 17.32 -16.69 1.05
C GLU A 201 17.50 -17.45 -0.25
N ALA A 202 17.81 -18.76 -0.20
CA ALA A 202 17.99 -19.58 -1.40
C ALA A 202 16.71 -19.71 -2.24
N GLU A 203 15.56 -19.80 -1.57
CA GLU A 203 14.25 -19.85 -2.23
C GLU A 203 13.87 -18.48 -2.81
N LEU A 204 14.17 -17.39 -2.09
CA LEU A 204 13.98 -16.03 -2.59
C LEU A 204 14.81 -15.76 -3.85
N VAL A 205 16.07 -16.23 -3.87
CA VAL A 205 16.92 -16.14 -5.06
C VAL A 205 16.33 -16.93 -6.22
N ALA A 206 15.83 -18.15 -5.97
CA ALA A 206 15.18 -18.94 -7.01
C ALA A 206 13.92 -18.27 -7.56
N VAL A 207 13.08 -17.69 -6.70
CA VAL A 207 11.90 -16.92 -7.13
C VAL A 207 12.32 -15.68 -7.91
N LEU A 208 13.31 -14.93 -7.45
CA LEU A 208 13.82 -13.73 -8.15
C LEU A 208 14.31 -14.05 -9.56
N THR A 209 14.93 -15.24 -9.76
CA THR A 209 15.56 -15.62 -11.02
C THR A 209 14.56 -16.25 -11.99
N ASP A 210 13.69 -17.16 -11.49
CA ASP A 210 13.00 -18.12 -12.34
C ASP A 210 11.46 -18.03 -12.29
N ASP A 211 10.86 -17.27 -11.35
CA ASP A 211 9.41 -17.18 -11.25
C ASP A 211 8.81 -16.49 -12.49
N PRO A 212 7.77 -17.03 -13.12
CA PRO A 212 7.15 -16.42 -14.30
C PRO A 212 6.48 -15.07 -14.00
N SER A 213 6.05 -14.83 -12.76
CA SER A 213 5.42 -13.57 -12.34
C SER A 213 6.48 -12.50 -12.06
N SER A 214 6.45 -11.42 -12.84
CA SER A 214 7.30 -10.24 -12.60
C SER A 214 7.05 -9.63 -11.21
N GLU A 215 5.80 -9.63 -10.74
CA GLU A 215 5.44 -9.17 -9.40
C GLU A 215 6.11 -10.02 -8.31
N ARG A 216 6.05 -11.36 -8.42
CA ARG A 216 6.72 -12.24 -7.45
C ARG A 216 8.24 -12.08 -7.48
N ARG A 217 8.85 -11.90 -8.66
CA ARG A 217 10.29 -11.62 -8.75
C ARG A 217 10.67 -10.31 -8.06
N ALA A 218 9.91 -9.22 -8.28
CA ALA A 218 10.14 -7.95 -7.61
C ALA A 218 9.99 -8.07 -6.08
N ARG A 219 8.97 -8.79 -5.61
CA ARG A 219 8.76 -9.07 -4.18
C ARG A 219 9.86 -9.94 -3.57
N ALA A 220 10.37 -10.93 -4.29
CA ALA A 220 11.50 -11.73 -3.82
C ALA A 220 12.75 -10.87 -3.61
N GLY A 221 13.05 -9.98 -4.54
CA GLY A 221 14.14 -9.03 -4.39
C GLY A 221 13.94 -8.05 -3.22
N LYS A 222 12.74 -7.51 -3.04
CA LYS A 222 12.38 -6.70 -1.84
C LYS A 222 12.58 -7.52 -0.57
N SER A 223 12.12 -8.77 -0.55
CA SER A 223 12.20 -9.66 0.60
C SER A 223 13.64 -9.99 1.00
N LEU A 224 14.54 -10.16 0.02
CA LEU A 224 15.99 -10.30 0.26
C LEU A 224 16.54 -9.06 0.96
N LEU A 225 16.19 -7.87 0.48
CA LEU A 225 16.68 -6.60 1.05
C LEU A 225 16.10 -6.29 2.43
N GLN A 226 14.95 -6.85 2.78
CA GLN A 226 14.36 -6.74 4.12
C GLN A 226 15.04 -7.68 5.14
N SER A 227 15.84 -8.65 4.69
CA SER A 227 16.60 -9.54 5.57
C SER A 227 17.70 -8.78 6.32
N PRO A 228 18.02 -9.16 7.57
CA PRO A 228 19.07 -8.50 8.36
C PRO A 228 20.46 -8.66 7.72
N VAL A 229 20.66 -9.76 7.02
CA VAL A 229 21.91 -10.08 6.30
C VAL A 229 21.56 -10.67 4.95
N VAL A 230 22.21 -10.20 3.90
CA VAL A 230 22.14 -10.78 2.55
C VAL A 230 23.50 -11.34 2.19
N SER A 231 23.58 -12.59 1.78
CA SER A 231 24.84 -13.24 1.39
C SER A 231 25.41 -12.68 0.08
N GLU A 232 26.65 -13.01 -0.24
CA GLU A 232 27.27 -12.60 -1.53
C GLU A 232 26.49 -13.16 -2.73
N SER A 233 25.92 -14.37 -2.62
CA SER A 233 25.07 -14.94 -3.67
C SER A 233 23.76 -14.20 -3.82
N GLY A 234 23.11 -13.79 -2.72
CA GLY A 234 21.92 -12.97 -2.72
C GLY A 234 22.17 -11.59 -3.37
N TRP A 235 23.29 -10.94 -3.01
CA TRP A 235 23.69 -9.68 -3.64
C TRP A 235 23.96 -9.80 -5.13
N THR A 236 24.62 -10.87 -5.55
CA THR A 236 24.87 -11.15 -6.98
C THR A 236 23.54 -11.29 -7.72
N ALA A 237 22.62 -12.11 -7.18
CA ALA A 237 21.30 -12.28 -7.79
C ALA A 237 20.51 -10.95 -7.89
N LEU A 238 20.54 -10.11 -6.84
CA LEU A 238 19.88 -8.80 -6.86
C LEU A 238 20.46 -7.87 -7.94
N THR A 239 21.80 -7.77 -8.00
CA THR A 239 22.47 -6.89 -8.97
C THR A 239 22.31 -7.39 -10.40
N ASP A 240 22.35 -8.71 -10.61
CA ASP A 240 22.10 -9.30 -11.91
C ASP A 240 20.67 -9.06 -12.36
N ALA A 241 19.67 -9.23 -11.47
CA ALA A 241 18.27 -8.98 -11.80
C ALA A 241 18.00 -7.52 -12.19
N VAL A 242 18.63 -6.54 -11.52
CA VAL A 242 18.54 -5.11 -11.92
C VAL A 242 18.99 -4.89 -13.37
N ILE A 243 19.99 -5.65 -13.81
CA ILE A 243 20.60 -5.47 -15.14
C ILE A 243 19.88 -6.31 -16.20
N THR A 244 19.48 -7.54 -15.85
CA THR A 244 19.12 -8.58 -16.84
C THR A 244 17.66 -9.03 -16.82
N ASP A 245 16.87 -8.71 -15.76
CA ASP A 245 15.46 -9.14 -15.72
C ASP A 245 14.73 -8.69 -17.00
N ALA A 246 13.94 -9.60 -17.55
CA ALA A 246 13.20 -9.34 -18.78
C ALA A 246 12.18 -8.19 -18.63
N HIS A 247 11.65 -7.96 -17.41
CA HIS A 247 10.60 -6.98 -17.17
C HIS A 247 11.17 -5.66 -16.62
N PRO A 248 10.96 -4.52 -17.29
CA PRO A 248 11.54 -3.25 -16.87
C PRO A 248 11.05 -2.78 -15.50
N THR A 249 9.81 -3.10 -15.11
CA THR A 249 9.30 -2.77 -13.76
C THR A 249 10.07 -3.50 -12.66
N VAL A 250 10.41 -4.79 -12.83
CA VAL A 250 11.23 -5.53 -11.85
C VAL A 250 12.58 -4.84 -11.68
N ARG A 251 13.23 -4.52 -12.79
CA ARG A 251 14.52 -3.80 -12.78
C ARG A 251 14.43 -2.45 -12.11
N ALA A 252 13.36 -1.68 -12.37
CA ALA A 252 13.15 -0.37 -11.78
C ALA A 252 12.90 -0.43 -10.27
N VAL A 253 12.05 -1.37 -9.83
CA VAL A 253 11.78 -1.60 -8.40
C VAL A 253 13.06 -1.98 -7.66
N LEU A 254 13.82 -2.94 -8.17
CA LEU A 254 15.06 -3.36 -7.54
C LEU A 254 16.14 -2.25 -7.56
N TRP A 255 16.22 -1.46 -8.63
CA TRP A 255 17.11 -0.32 -8.71
C TRP A 255 16.79 0.72 -7.63
N ASP A 256 15.50 1.04 -7.44
CA ASP A 256 15.05 2.01 -6.45
C ASP A 256 15.33 1.49 -5.03
N LEU A 257 14.95 0.26 -4.74
CA LEU A 257 15.20 -0.39 -3.46
C LEU A 257 16.70 -0.43 -3.12
N LEU A 258 17.58 -0.80 -4.06
CA LEU A 258 19.03 -0.83 -3.83
C LEU A 258 19.61 0.55 -3.56
N ARG A 259 19.06 1.60 -4.14
CA ARG A 259 19.47 2.98 -3.82
C ARG A 259 19.12 3.35 -2.39
N TRP A 260 17.93 3.01 -1.91
CA TRP A 260 17.48 3.36 -0.55
C TRP A 260 18.08 2.45 0.52
N GLN A 261 18.21 1.16 0.25
CA GLN A 261 18.76 0.18 1.19
C GLN A 261 20.28 0.25 1.35
N ARG A 262 20.97 1.13 0.62
CA ARG A 262 22.43 1.33 0.75
C ARG A 262 22.87 1.64 2.18
N HIS A 263 22.04 2.34 2.94
CA HIS A 263 22.34 2.69 4.34
C HIS A 263 22.26 1.48 5.25
N ARG A 264 21.29 0.59 5.03
CA ARG A 264 21.10 -0.62 5.84
C ARG A 264 22.20 -1.67 5.60
N HIS A 265 22.55 -1.89 4.37
CA HIS A 265 23.52 -2.93 3.99
C HIS A 265 24.90 -2.42 3.61
N GLY A 266 25.10 -1.10 3.53
CA GLY A 266 26.39 -0.49 3.20
C GLY A 266 26.91 -0.74 1.78
N ARG A 267 26.04 -1.22 0.86
CA ARG A 267 26.39 -1.61 -0.51
C ARG A 267 25.67 -0.74 -1.54
N PRO A 268 26.28 0.35 -2.01
CA PRO A 268 25.68 1.18 -3.05
C PRO A 268 25.65 0.43 -4.39
N LEU A 269 24.60 0.66 -5.18
CA LEU A 269 24.56 0.22 -6.57
C LEU A 269 25.54 1.07 -7.40
N ALA A 270 26.54 0.42 -7.98
CA ALA A 270 27.49 1.08 -8.88
C ALA A 270 26.75 1.55 -10.16
N ASP A 271 27.19 2.67 -10.74
CA ASP A 271 26.65 3.23 -11.99
C ASP A 271 25.11 3.38 -12.03
N ALA A 272 24.48 3.66 -10.86
CA ALA A 272 23.04 3.68 -10.69
C ALA A 272 22.30 4.53 -11.76
N GLU A 273 22.83 5.69 -12.15
CA GLU A 273 22.22 6.57 -13.16
C GLU A 273 22.31 5.97 -14.57
N VAL A 274 23.43 5.32 -14.92
CA VAL A 274 23.61 4.64 -16.20
C VAL A 274 22.65 3.46 -16.31
N ILE A 275 22.49 2.71 -15.23
CA ILE A 275 21.53 1.60 -15.14
C ILE A 275 20.10 2.13 -15.29
N ALA A 276 19.73 3.21 -14.58
CA ALA A 276 18.40 3.82 -14.70
C ALA A 276 18.09 4.23 -16.15
N ASP A 277 19.03 4.86 -16.83
CA ASP A 277 18.84 5.25 -18.23
C ASP A 277 18.73 4.03 -19.17
N ALA A 278 19.43 2.94 -18.87
CA ALA A 278 19.30 1.69 -19.63
C ALA A 278 17.92 1.04 -19.41
N ILE A 279 17.43 1.00 -18.17
CA ILE A 279 16.10 0.50 -17.86
C ILE A 279 15.03 1.38 -18.51
N ALA A 280 15.16 2.70 -18.47
CA ALA A 280 14.20 3.61 -19.08
C ALA A 280 14.12 3.43 -20.61
N ARG A 281 15.26 3.23 -21.29
CA ARG A 281 15.26 2.88 -22.73
C ARG A 281 14.54 1.56 -22.99
N HIS A 282 14.75 0.55 -22.17
CA HIS A 282 14.07 -0.73 -22.28
C HIS A 282 12.56 -0.57 -22.04
N ALA A 283 12.14 0.19 -21.00
CA ALA A 283 10.74 0.47 -20.72
C ALA A 283 10.02 1.14 -21.90
N ARG A 284 10.69 2.08 -22.60
CA ARG A 284 10.14 2.73 -23.79
C ARG A 284 10.09 1.83 -25.02
N SER A 285 10.82 0.73 -25.06
CA SER A 285 10.75 -0.23 -26.18
C SER A 285 9.52 -1.13 -26.16
N TYR A 286 8.77 -1.14 -25.06
CA TYR A 286 7.47 -1.83 -24.98
C TYR A 286 6.40 -1.09 -25.77
N ALA A 287 5.36 -1.80 -26.17
CA ALA A 287 4.21 -1.23 -26.86
C ALA A 287 2.90 -1.74 -26.17
N PRO A 288 2.30 -0.97 -25.27
CA PRO A 288 2.65 0.39 -24.83
C PRO A 288 3.90 0.46 -23.97
N PRO A 289 4.52 1.66 -23.81
CA PRO A 289 5.63 1.86 -22.89
C PRO A 289 5.28 1.50 -21.45
N ASP A 290 6.25 0.96 -20.70
CA ASP A 290 6.06 0.69 -19.28
C ASP A 290 6.18 1.98 -18.46
N LEU A 291 5.05 2.69 -18.30
CA LEU A 291 4.99 3.92 -17.53
C LEU A 291 5.31 3.70 -16.05
N GLY A 292 5.09 2.46 -15.54
CA GLY A 292 5.42 2.07 -14.17
C GLY A 292 6.91 2.16 -13.90
N ALA A 293 7.69 1.49 -14.73
CA ALA A 293 9.14 1.54 -14.65
C ALA A 293 9.68 2.96 -14.82
N LEU A 294 9.18 3.71 -15.80
CA LEU A 294 9.60 5.10 -16.05
C LEU A 294 9.33 6.01 -14.85
N GLY A 295 8.18 5.84 -14.19
CA GLY A 295 7.81 6.59 -13.00
C GLY A 295 8.73 6.30 -11.81
N ILE A 296 8.95 5.04 -11.47
CA ILE A 296 9.84 4.60 -10.40
C ILE A 296 11.26 5.18 -10.59
N LEU A 297 11.74 5.17 -11.82
CA LEU A 297 13.06 5.73 -12.18
C LEU A 297 13.10 7.25 -12.17
N ARG A 298 11.94 7.92 -12.05
CA ARG A 298 11.81 9.38 -12.27
C ARG A 298 12.35 9.81 -13.64
N ARG A 299 12.00 9.02 -14.67
CA ARG A 299 12.38 9.22 -16.08
C ARG A 299 11.16 9.39 -16.98
N LEU A 300 9.97 9.47 -16.36
CA LEU A 300 8.74 9.70 -17.10
C LEU A 300 8.77 11.08 -17.74
N THR A 301 8.35 11.15 -19.01
CA THR A 301 8.19 12.39 -19.74
C THR A 301 6.75 12.58 -20.18
N PHE A 302 6.36 13.82 -20.48
CA PHE A 302 5.03 14.08 -21.00
C PHE A 302 4.80 13.42 -22.37
N ALA A 303 5.88 13.28 -23.17
CA ALA A 303 5.85 12.56 -24.44
C ALA A 303 5.54 11.06 -24.28
N ASP A 304 5.93 10.45 -23.15
CA ASP A 304 5.58 9.07 -22.82
C ASP A 304 4.08 8.93 -22.45
N LEU A 305 3.50 9.95 -21.78
CA LEU A 305 2.10 9.92 -21.33
C LEU A 305 1.09 10.29 -22.40
N LEU A 306 1.41 11.25 -23.26
CA LEU A 306 0.43 11.83 -24.19
C LEU A 306 -0.26 10.79 -25.09
N PRO A 307 0.44 9.83 -25.70
CA PRO A 307 -0.19 8.77 -26.49
C PRO A 307 -1.16 7.90 -25.65
N GLU A 308 -0.83 7.67 -24.39
CA GLU A 308 -1.65 6.87 -23.48
C GLU A 308 -2.92 7.62 -23.06
N LEU A 309 -2.82 8.92 -22.79
CA LEU A 309 -3.96 9.78 -22.48
C LEU A 309 -4.94 9.93 -23.66
N MET A 310 -4.45 9.78 -24.89
CA MET A 310 -5.23 9.95 -26.12
C MET A 310 -5.69 8.63 -26.75
N CYS A 311 -5.34 7.47 -26.19
CA CYS A 311 -5.72 6.17 -26.75
C CYS A 311 -7.21 5.86 -26.50
N HIS A 312 -7.75 4.85 -27.22
CA HIS A 312 -9.14 4.41 -27.05
C HIS A 312 -9.32 3.47 -25.86
N ASP A 313 -8.26 2.90 -25.34
CA ASP A 313 -8.28 2.00 -24.18
C ASP A 313 -8.49 2.81 -22.90
N LEU A 314 -9.64 2.61 -22.26
CA LEU A 314 -10.04 3.35 -21.06
C LEU A 314 -9.06 3.13 -19.90
N GLU A 315 -8.63 1.90 -19.71
CA GLU A 315 -7.74 1.52 -18.62
C GLU A 315 -6.36 2.18 -18.78
N ARG A 316 -5.81 2.20 -19.99
CA ARG A 316 -4.56 2.89 -20.27
C ARG A 316 -4.68 4.41 -20.07
N ARG A 317 -5.80 5.01 -20.50
CA ARG A 317 -6.08 6.43 -20.24
C ARG A 317 -6.14 6.74 -18.75
N ARG A 318 -6.85 5.93 -17.98
CA ARG A 318 -6.97 6.08 -16.52
C ARG A 318 -5.61 6.02 -15.84
N ARG A 319 -4.78 5.02 -16.17
CA ARG A 319 -3.41 4.88 -15.64
C ARG A 319 -2.53 6.08 -15.96
N ALA A 320 -2.57 6.58 -17.19
CA ALA A 320 -1.82 7.74 -17.57
C ALA A 320 -2.30 9.02 -16.86
N ALA A 321 -3.62 9.22 -16.80
CA ALA A 321 -4.23 10.35 -16.11
C ALA A 321 -3.94 10.32 -14.60
N TYR A 322 -3.98 9.15 -13.97
CA TYR A 322 -3.59 8.95 -12.58
C TYR A 322 -2.15 9.44 -12.32
N ARG A 323 -1.18 9.02 -13.17
CA ARG A 323 0.21 9.45 -13.00
C ARG A 323 0.37 10.96 -13.13
N LEU A 324 -0.29 11.57 -14.11
CA LEU A 324 -0.26 13.01 -14.29
C LEU A 324 -0.86 13.75 -13.07
N ALA A 325 -1.97 13.24 -12.52
CA ALA A 325 -2.69 13.86 -11.41
C ALA A 325 -1.98 13.68 -10.06
N TRP A 326 -1.52 12.47 -9.75
CA TRP A 326 -1.10 12.10 -8.40
C TRP A 326 0.41 11.87 -8.23
N LYS A 327 1.16 11.79 -9.33
CA LYS A 327 2.58 11.45 -9.33
C LYS A 327 3.46 12.49 -10.05
N PRO A 328 3.31 13.79 -9.76
CA PRO A 328 4.10 14.83 -10.45
C PRO A 328 5.63 14.66 -10.23
N GLY A 329 6.05 14.06 -9.11
CA GLY A 329 7.46 13.79 -8.81
C GLY A 329 8.10 12.69 -9.67
N GLU A 330 7.32 11.92 -10.44
CA GLU A 330 7.84 10.94 -11.40
C GLU A 330 8.42 11.59 -12.68
N PHE A 331 8.04 12.83 -12.93
CA PHE A 331 8.52 13.58 -14.11
C PHE A 331 9.89 14.18 -13.85
N ARG A 332 10.81 13.96 -14.79
CA ARG A 332 12.14 14.54 -14.73
C ARG A 332 12.08 15.98 -15.19
N GLY A 333 12.03 16.95 -14.24
CA GLY A 333 12.39 18.36 -14.41
C GLY A 333 12.03 19.07 -15.73
N GLU A 334 11.09 18.52 -16.50
CA GLU A 334 10.64 19.12 -17.75
C GLU A 334 9.68 20.27 -17.44
N ASP A 335 9.87 21.39 -18.08
CA ASP A 335 8.88 22.45 -18.20
C ASP A 335 7.65 21.89 -18.93
N LEU A 336 6.71 21.34 -18.16
CA LEU A 336 5.40 20.96 -18.67
C LEU A 336 4.74 22.24 -19.19
N GLN A 337 4.68 22.40 -20.51
CA GLN A 337 4.11 23.57 -21.15
C GLN A 337 2.66 23.74 -20.68
N GLN A 338 2.37 24.85 -20.01
CA GLN A 338 1.05 25.11 -19.45
C GLN A 338 -0.09 25.00 -20.45
N ASP A 339 0.13 25.40 -21.70
CA ASP A 339 -0.89 25.31 -22.75
C ASP A 339 -1.26 23.84 -23.05
N VAL A 340 -0.27 22.95 -23.11
CA VAL A 340 -0.52 21.51 -23.35
C VAL A 340 -1.22 20.89 -22.14
N LEU A 341 -0.84 21.27 -20.92
CA LEU A 341 -1.54 20.82 -19.70
C LEU A 341 -2.99 21.29 -19.64
N VAL A 342 -3.27 22.54 -20.07
CA VAL A 342 -4.63 23.06 -20.17
C VAL A 342 -5.47 22.27 -21.16
N ASP A 343 -4.91 21.91 -22.32
CA ASP A 343 -5.61 21.13 -23.34
C ASP A 343 -5.91 19.71 -22.83
N VAL A 344 -4.91 19.04 -22.23
CA VAL A 344 -5.08 17.69 -21.67
C VAL A 344 -6.08 17.70 -20.51
N ALA A 345 -5.91 18.59 -19.53
CA ALA A 345 -6.84 18.69 -18.42
C ALA A 345 -8.27 19.04 -18.87
N GLY A 346 -8.38 19.91 -19.88
CA GLY A 346 -9.65 20.24 -20.51
C GLY A 346 -10.31 19.03 -21.17
N GLY A 347 -9.55 18.20 -21.83
CA GLY A 347 -9.99 16.91 -22.38
C GLY A 347 -10.51 15.97 -21.29
N LEU A 348 -9.71 15.76 -20.24
CA LEU A 348 -10.09 14.92 -19.10
C LEU A 348 -11.37 15.40 -18.40
N LEU A 349 -11.53 16.72 -18.19
CA LEU A 349 -12.72 17.29 -17.57
C LEU A 349 -14.00 17.10 -18.38
N ASN A 350 -13.90 16.86 -19.68
CA ASN A 350 -15.05 16.63 -20.56
C ASN A 350 -15.20 15.16 -20.96
N ASP A 351 -14.43 14.24 -20.36
CA ASP A 351 -14.56 12.81 -20.64
C ASP A 351 -15.86 12.24 -20.06
N ASP A 352 -16.40 11.20 -20.71
CA ASP A 352 -17.58 10.49 -20.22
C ASP A 352 -17.30 9.71 -18.93
N ASP A 353 -16.05 9.33 -18.72
CA ASP A 353 -15.61 8.56 -17.58
C ASP A 353 -15.39 9.43 -16.33
N PRO A 354 -16.07 9.16 -15.19
CA PRO A 354 -15.96 9.98 -14.00
C PRO A 354 -14.56 9.91 -13.34
N VAL A 355 -13.82 8.81 -13.52
CA VAL A 355 -12.46 8.67 -12.99
C VAL A 355 -11.53 9.63 -13.73
N LEU A 356 -11.63 9.69 -15.06
CA LEU A 356 -10.86 10.63 -15.87
C LEU A 356 -11.22 12.08 -15.57
N ARG A 357 -12.51 12.39 -15.38
CA ARG A 357 -12.89 13.76 -14.95
C ARG A 357 -12.31 14.11 -13.59
N SER A 358 -12.33 13.16 -12.65
CA SER A 358 -11.72 13.33 -11.32
C SER A 358 -10.23 13.65 -11.44
N HIS A 359 -9.48 12.88 -12.22
CA HIS A 359 -8.07 13.15 -12.47
C HIS A 359 -7.85 14.51 -13.16
N GLY A 360 -8.73 14.91 -14.08
CA GLY A 360 -8.70 16.23 -14.70
C GLY A 360 -8.79 17.36 -13.68
N VAL A 361 -9.67 17.24 -12.68
CA VAL A 361 -9.77 18.21 -11.57
C VAL A 361 -8.47 18.29 -10.77
N ILE A 362 -7.90 17.14 -10.43
CA ILE A 362 -6.62 17.07 -9.69
C ILE A 362 -5.49 17.72 -10.49
N VAL A 363 -5.40 17.46 -11.79
CA VAL A 363 -4.40 18.10 -12.68
C VAL A 363 -4.56 19.63 -12.67
N VAL A 364 -5.80 20.15 -12.74
CA VAL A 364 -6.04 21.60 -12.65
C VAL A 364 -5.50 22.16 -11.34
N ARG A 365 -5.75 21.53 -10.22
CA ARG A 365 -5.24 21.94 -8.90
C ARG A 365 -3.72 21.82 -8.84
N GLN A 366 -3.17 20.64 -9.16
CA GLN A 366 -1.76 20.31 -9.05
C GLN A 366 -0.86 21.27 -9.82
N PHE A 367 -1.29 21.67 -11.01
CA PHE A 367 -0.52 22.56 -11.90
C PHE A 367 -1.06 24.02 -11.91
N SER A 368 -1.98 24.35 -11.00
CA SER A 368 -2.56 25.69 -10.85
C SER A 368 -3.14 26.27 -12.15
N LEU A 369 -3.87 25.44 -12.92
CA LEU A 369 -4.41 25.80 -14.23
C LEU A 369 -5.66 26.68 -14.11
N THR A 370 -5.49 27.92 -13.66
CA THR A 370 -6.59 28.87 -13.37
C THR A 370 -7.47 29.15 -14.60
N ARG A 371 -6.95 28.99 -15.81
CA ARG A 371 -7.72 29.12 -17.08
C ARG A 371 -8.89 28.14 -17.17
N LEU A 372 -8.84 27.02 -16.44
CA LEU A 372 -9.90 26.00 -16.40
C LEU A 372 -10.90 26.18 -15.23
N HIS A 373 -10.72 27.16 -14.35
CA HIS A 373 -11.64 27.37 -13.23
C HIS A 373 -13.09 27.64 -13.68
N SER A 374 -13.29 28.30 -14.83
CA SER A 374 -14.64 28.50 -15.39
C SER A 374 -15.28 27.18 -15.86
N VAL A 375 -14.48 26.22 -16.32
CA VAL A 375 -14.92 24.88 -16.71
C VAL A 375 -15.30 24.11 -15.45
N LEU A 376 -14.48 24.13 -14.40
CA LEU A 376 -14.78 23.49 -13.11
C LEU A 376 -16.06 24.02 -12.48
N ARG A 377 -16.30 25.35 -12.49
CA ARG A 377 -17.54 25.94 -11.96
C ARG A 377 -18.78 25.53 -12.75
N ARG A 378 -18.66 25.24 -14.05
CA ARG A 378 -19.76 24.67 -14.83
C ARG A 378 -19.98 23.19 -14.46
N LEU A 379 -18.89 22.43 -14.41
CA LEU A 379 -18.93 21.01 -14.05
C LEU A 379 -19.52 20.81 -12.66
N GLN A 380 -19.18 21.66 -11.68
CA GLN A 380 -19.72 21.62 -10.31
C GLN A 380 -21.27 21.64 -10.26
N LYS A 381 -21.92 22.27 -11.27
CA LYS A 381 -23.38 22.37 -11.33
C LYS A 381 -24.06 21.16 -11.96
N THR A 382 -23.35 20.41 -12.78
CA THR A 382 -23.90 19.33 -13.59
C THR A 382 -23.39 17.96 -13.18
N GLU A 383 -22.27 17.90 -12.48
CA GLU A 383 -21.63 16.64 -12.08
C GLU A 383 -22.47 15.88 -11.04
N THR A 384 -22.64 14.59 -11.25
CA THR A 384 -23.36 13.68 -10.37
C THR A 384 -22.43 12.74 -9.61
N GLY A 385 -21.22 12.51 -10.13
CA GLY A 385 -20.23 11.65 -9.51
C GLY A 385 -19.72 12.21 -8.17
N PRO A 386 -19.85 11.47 -7.05
CA PRO A 386 -19.52 11.99 -5.73
C PRO A 386 -18.05 12.36 -5.59
N TRP A 387 -17.14 11.57 -6.17
CA TRP A 387 -15.70 11.83 -6.15
C TRP A 387 -15.31 13.06 -6.97
N VAL A 388 -15.85 13.19 -8.17
CA VAL A 388 -15.58 14.36 -9.01
C VAL A 388 -16.03 15.64 -8.30
N ARG A 389 -17.22 15.64 -7.71
CA ARG A 389 -17.73 16.76 -6.92
C ARG A 389 -16.84 17.08 -5.73
N HIS A 390 -16.45 16.07 -4.98
CA HIS A 390 -15.52 16.21 -3.86
C HIS A 390 -14.20 16.88 -4.29
N HIS A 391 -13.60 16.43 -5.38
CA HIS A 391 -12.36 17.02 -5.88
C HIS A 391 -12.55 18.44 -6.42
N ILE A 392 -13.71 18.76 -7.03
CA ILE A 392 -14.01 20.13 -7.45
C ILE A 392 -14.12 21.05 -6.24
N ASP A 393 -14.84 20.63 -5.19
CA ASP A 393 -14.96 21.40 -3.97
C ASP A 393 -13.59 21.61 -3.32
N TRP A 394 -12.79 20.56 -3.24
CA TRP A 394 -11.40 20.63 -2.76
C TRP A 394 -10.52 21.56 -3.61
N CYS A 395 -10.73 21.64 -4.94
CA CYS A 395 -9.98 22.54 -5.82
C CYS A 395 -10.26 24.04 -5.51
N PHE A 396 -11.47 24.36 -5.01
CA PHE A 396 -11.87 25.72 -4.67
C PHE A 396 -11.78 26.05 -3.18
N ASP A 397 -11.51 25.06 -2.33
CA ASP A 397 -11.38 25.29 -0.90
C ASP A 397 -10.02 25.95 -0.62
N GLU A 398 -10.07 27.18 -0.10
CA GLU A 398 -8.89 27.92 0.33
C GLU A 398 -8.44 27.52 1.75
N SER A 399 -9.28 26.79 2.48
CA SER A 399 -8.97 26.26 3.81
C SER A 399 -8.30 24.89 3.68
N PRO A 400 -7.07 24.69 4.18
CA PRO A 400 -6.40 23.40 4.14
C PRO A 400 -6.91 22.42 5.21
N THR A 401 -8.19 22.42 5.52
CA THR A 401 -8.80 21.39 6.36
C THR A 401 -9.04 20.14 5.51
N CYS A 402 -7.97 19.48 5.16
CA CYS A 402 -8.02 18.17 4.54
C CYS A 402 -8.65 17.17 5.49
N VAL A 403 -9.84 16.71 5.14
CA VAL A 403 -10.39 15.46 5.68
C VAL A 403 -9.54 14.25 5.20
N TRP A 404 -8.63 14.48 4.26
CA TRP A 404 -7.75 13.50 3.61
C TRP A 404 -6.39 14.15 3.37
N GLY A 405 -5.42 13.86 4.19
CA GLY A 405 -4.01 14.21 4.05
C GLY A 405 -3.64 15.48 3.26
N ASP A 406 -2.57 16.11 3.65
CA ASP A 406 -2.05 17.30 2.99
C ASP A 406 -1.83 17.09 1.48
N PRO A 407 -1.96 18.15 0.67
CA PRO A 407 -1.68 18.08 -0.76
C PRO A 407 -0.27 17.54 -1.02
N PRO A 408 -0.03 16.86 -2.15
CA PRO A 408 1.27 16.24 -2.50
C PRO A 408 2.50 17.13 -2.29
N THR A 409 2.35 18.44 -2.29
CA THR A 409 3.40 19.41 -1.99
C THR A 409 3.90 19.36 -0.54
N LEU A 410 3.04 19.00 0.40
CA LEU A 410 3.42 18.82 1.82
C LEU A 410 3.95 17.41 2.08
N MET A 411 3.53 16.41 1.32
CA MET A 411 4.19 15.10 1.31
C MET A 411 5.65 15.20 0.86
N ILE A 412 5.97 16.10 -0.09
CA ILE A 412 7.37 16.35 -0.51
C ILE A 412 8.16 17.08 0.57
N GLN A 413 7.53 17.89 1.43
CA GLN A 413 8.21 18.58 2.54
C GLN A 413 8.24 17.78 3.84
N GLY A 414 7.36 16.81 4.01
CA GLY A 414 7.32 15.91 5.18
C GLY A 414 8.11 14.63 5.02
N PHE A 415 8.50 14.27 3.81
CA PHE A 415 9.52 13.26 3.59
C PHE A 415 10.87 13.92 3.85
N SER A 416 11.46 13.63 5.01
CA SER A 416 12.89 13.77 5.18
C SER A 416 13.57 13.04 4.00
N GLU A 417 14.79 13.43 3.65
CA GLU A 417 15.60 12.70 2.66
C GLU A 417 15.80 11.22 3.05
N ASP A 418 15.40 10.86 4.27
CA ASP A 418 15.24 9.51 4.79
C ASP A 418 13.74 9.18 4.89
N PRO A 419 13.15 8.49 3.91
CA PRO A 419 11.81 7.93 4.08
C PRO A 419 11.84 6.93 5.24
N PRO A 420 10.78 6.88 6.07
CA PRO A 420 10.70 5.97 7.20
C PRO A 420 10.63 4.48 6.79
N PHE A 421 10.91 4.15 5.53
CA PHE A 421 10.85 2.78 5.01
C PHE A 421 12.07 2.47 4.15
#